data_120e06c2bd48ef96b0154c19f23ffd86
#
_entry.id   120e06c2bd48ef96b0154c19f23ffd86
#
_cell.length_a   1.000
_cell.length_b   1.000
_cell.length_c   1.000
_cell.angle_alpha   90.00
_cell.angle_beta   90.00
_cell.angle_gamma   90.00
#
_symmetry.space_group_name_H-M   'P 1'
#
loop_
_entity.id
_entity.type
_entity.pdbx_description
1 polymer ?
#
loop_
_entity_poly.entity_id
_entity_poly.type
_entity_poly.pdbx_seq_one_letter_code
_entity_poly.pdbx_strand_id
1 'polypeptide(L)'
;IPVQILNYYVANYPADSNDFTRAKIIVNIHDNADKENYYKITVWAEEKLSQVINAQGDTMIYSRPRSYKPMPTIYLADTAREWGWNLFFSDNGFNGQNKTLEFDFQDATSKDKLISCKLWYEIRTISKSYYQYSKTLELYRQTNNANSSEPSYVYSNIANGYGIFASYNAQSKSTVIK
;
A
#
# COMPACT_ATOMS: atom_id res chain seq x y z
N ILE A 1 0.72 22.00 -3.54
CA ILE A 1 1.70 21.58 -4.55
C ILE A 1 1.76 20.07 -4.47
N PRO A 2 1.61 19.34 -5.58
CA PRO A 2 1.68 17.89 -5.55
C PRO A 2 3.08 17.43 -5.11
N VAL A 3 3.13 16.39 -4.30
CA VAL A 3 4.38 15.69 -3.97
C VAL A 3 5.02 15.24 -5.28
N GLN A 4 6.29 15.54 -5.45
CA GLN A 4 7.03 15.06 -6.61
C GLN A 4 7.69 13.73 -6.25
N ILE A 5 7.31 12.66 -6.94
CA ILE A 5 8.08 11.43 -6.93
C ILE A 5 9.32 11.66 -7.78
N LEU A 6 10.44 11.94 -7.13
CA LEU A 6 11.69 12.28 -7.81
C LEU A 6 12.32 11.06 -8.49
N ASN A 7 12.24 9.91 -7.86
CA ASN A 7 12.75 8.65 -8.41
C ASN A 7 12.08 7.46 -7.76
N TYR A 8 12.09 6.31 -8.45
CA TYR A 8 11.61 5.05 -7.92
C TYR A 8 12.31 3.89 -8.63
N TYR A 9 12.49 2.81 -7.95
CA TYR A 9 12.87 1.54 -8.56
C TYR A 9 12.32 0.35 -7.76
N VAL A 10 12.21 -0.77 -8.42
CA VAL A 10 11.84 -2.03 -7.79
C VAL A 10 13.07 -2.92 -7.82
N ALA A 11 13.50 -3.35 -6.64
CA ALA A 11 14.55 -4.34 -6.50
C ALA A 11 13.91 -5.73 -6.39
N ASN A 12 14.27 -6.63 -7.29
CA ASN A 12 13.91 -8.04 -7.16
C ASN A 12 14.93 -8.71 -6.23
N TYR A 13 14.45 -9.38 -5.21
CA TYR A 13 15.28 -10.27 -4.41
C TYR A 13 15.18 -11.68 -4.97
N PRO A 14 16.30 -12.42 -5.07
CA PRO A 14 16.24 -13.83 -5.43
C PRO A 14 15.34 -14.55 -4.42
N ALA A 15 14.50 -15.45 -4.94
CA ALA A 15 13.71 -16.33 -4.09
C ALA A 15 14.69 -17.07 -3.17
N ASP A 16 14.52 -16.93 -1.86
CA ASP A 16 15.18 -17.81 -0.92
C ASP A 16 14.54 -19.20 -1.03
N SER A 17 15.12 -20.19 -0.37
CA SER A 17 14.76 -21.62 -0.45
C SER A 17 13.28 -21.94 -0.13
N ASN A 18 12.45 -20.93 0.15
CA ASN A 18 11.04 -21.05 0.54
C ASN A 18 10.07 -20.46 -0.50
N ASP A 19 10.48 -20.24 -1.75
CA ASP A 19 9.62 -19.72 -2.85
C ASP A 19 8.91 -18.38 -2.60
N PHE A 20 9.42 -17.54 -1.70
CA PHE A 20 8.88 -16.19 -1.51
C PHE A 20 9.48 -15.23 -2.54
N THR A 21 8.63 -14.67 -3.37
CA THR A 21 9.03 -13.51 -4.17
C THR A 21 8.98 -12.28 -3.28
N ARG A 22 10.13 -11.67 -3.07
CA ARG A 22 10.24 -10.37 -2.38
C ARG A 22 10.55 -9.29 -3.38
N ALA A 23 9.91 -8.17 -3.24
CA ALA A 23 10.29 -6.98 -3.99
C ALA A 23 10.26 -5.77 -3.06
N LYS A 24 11.07 -4.78 -3.40
CA LYS A 24 11.15 -3.51 -2.68
C LYS A 24 10.78 -2.39 -3.63
N ILE A 25 9.89 -1.51 -3.19
CA ILE A 25 9.62 -0.23 -3.84
C ILE A 25 10.38 0.85 -3.08
N ILE A 26 11.18 1.62 -3.80
CA ILE A 26 11.88 2.77 -3.27
C ILE A 26 11.35 4.01 -3.97
N VAL A 27 10.89 4.95 -3.18
CA VAL A 27 10.29 6.20 -3.66
C VAL A 27 10.97 7.36 -2.99
N ASN A 28 11.51 8.28 -3.77
CA ASN A 28 11.97 9.55 -3.26
C ASN A 28 10.85 10.59 -3.41
N ILE A 29 10.48 11.22 -2.32
CA ILE A 29 9.51 12.30 -2.29
C ILE A 29 10.17 13.58 -1.85
N HIS A 30 9.73 14.70 -2.42
CA HIS A 30 10.02 16.03 -1.92
C HIS A 30 8.78 16.55 -1.23
N ASP A 31 8.87 16.71 0.08
CA ASP A 31 7.79 17.23 0.89
C ASP A 31 7.86 18.75 1.00
N ASN A 32 6.70 19.42 1.07
CA ASN A 32 6.65 20.87 1.16
C ASN A 32 6.46 21.29 2.63
N ALA A 33 7.36 22.11 3.14
CA ALA A 33 7.37 22.60 4.52
C ALA A 33 6.17 23.49 4.90
N ASP A 34 5.37 23.95 3.93
CA ASP A 34 4.34 24.96 4.18
C ASP A 34 3.19 24.46 5.05
N LYS A 35 3.02 23.15 5.19
CA LYS A 35 1.92 22.54 5.94
C LYS A 35 2.20 21.06 6.21
N GLU A 36 1.49 20.52 7.18
CA GLU A 36 1.41 19.10 7.44
C GLU A 36 0.76 18.34 6.26
N ASN A 37 1.44 17.35 5.75
CA ASN A 37 1.01 16.55 4.62
C ASN A 37 0.70 15.10 5.04
N TYR A 38 -0.27 14.51 4.33
CA TYR A 38 -0.70 13.15 4.58
C TYR A 38 -0.65 12.35 3.29
N TYR A 39 -0.23 11.11 3.40
CA TYR A 39 0.05 10.23 2.28
C TYR A 39 -0.71 8.92 2.39
N LYS A 40 -1.04 8.36 1.25
CA LYS A 40 -1.53 6.99 1.09
C LYS A 40 -0.68 6.29 0.04
N ILE A 41 -0.22 5.07 0.35
CA ILE A 41 0.41 4.20 -0.65
C ILE A 41 -0.42 2.94 -0.86
N THR A 42 -0.60 2.59 -2.13
CA THR A 42 -1.29 1.39 -2.59
C THR A 42 -0.41 0.64 -3.58
N VAL A 43 -0.35 -0.67 -3.44
CA VAL A 43 0.42 -1.55 -4.34
C VAL A 43 -0.48 -2.67 -4.83
N TRP A 44 -0.53 -2.87 -6.15
CA TRP A 44 -1.28 -3.99 -6.74
C TRP A 44 -0.56 -4.51 -7.96
N ALA A 45 -0.90 -5.72 -8.38
CA ALA A 45 -0.31 -6.36 -9.53
C ALA A 45 -1.33 -7.16 -10.35
N GLU A 46 -0.96 -7.41 -11.59
CA GLU A 46 -1.51 -8.47 -12.42
C GLU A 46 -0.44 -9.55 -12.57
N GLU A 47 -0.72 -10.71 -11.99
CA GLU A 47 0.15 -11.88 -12.02
C GLU A 47 -0.31 -12.83 -13.12
N LYS A 48 0.63 -13.30 -13.94
CA LYS A 48 0.42 -14.40 -14.87
C LYS A 48 1.09 -15.64 -14.30
N LEU A 49 0.32 -16.70 -14.12
CA LEU A 49 0.71 -17.90 -13.37
C LEU A 49 0.54 -19.14 -14.24
N SER A 50 1.32 -20.18 -13.96
CA SER A 50 1.17 -21.52 -14.50
C SER A 50 0.91 -22.50 -13.37
N GLN A 51 -0.16 -23.27 -13.49
CA GLN A 51 -0.56 -24.30 -12.55
C GLN A 51 -0.59 -25.66 -13.22
N VAL A 52 -0.06 -26.69 -12.56
CA VAL A 52 -0.24 -28.08 -12.98
C VAL A 52 -1.64 -28.55 -12.61
N ILE A 53 -2.42 -28.99 -13.58
CA ILE A 53 -3.84 -29.29 -13.41
C ILE A 53 -4.18 -30.77 -13.30
N ASN A 54 -3.23 -31.67 -13.63
CA ASN A 54 -3.44 -33.12 -13.53
C ASN A 54 -2.14 -33.89 -13.26
N ALA A 55 -2.26 -35.18 -13.02
CA ALA A 55 -1.14 -36.06 -12.73
C ALA A 55 -0.20 -36.30 -13.94
N GLN A 56 -0.65 -36.00 -15.15
CA GLN A 56 0.12 -36.10 -16.39
C GLN A 56 1.04 -34.88 -16.61
N GLY A 57 0.91 -33.85 -15.79
CA GLY A 57 1.73 -32.66 -15.85
C GLY A 57 1.21 -31.57 -16.80
N ASP A 58 -0.02 -31.68 -17.27
CA ASP A 58 -0.64 -30.62 -18.06
C ASP A 58 -0.71 -29.33 -17.26
N THR A 59 -0.48 -28.19 -17.91
CA THR A 59 -0.42 -26.89 -17.26
C THR A 59 -1.48 -25.95 -17.79
N MET A 60 -2.12 -25.20 -16.91
CA MET A 60 -2.99 -24.10 -17.23
C MET A 60 -2.28 -22.77 -16.95
N ILE A 61 -2.39 -21.82 -17.88
CA ILE A 61 -1.90 -20.45 -17.69
C ILE A 61 -3.10 -19.55 -17.44
N TYR A 62 -3.04 -18.75 -16.40
CA TYR A 62 -4.09 -17.80 -16.04
C TYR A 62 -3.53 -16.51 -15.47
N SER A 63 -4.33 -15.45 -15.50
CA SER A 63 -4.00 -14.15 -14.88
C SER A 63 -4.90 -13.90 -13.68
N ARG A 64 -4.35 -13.26 -12.65
CA ARG A 64 -5.13 -12.80 -11.49
C ARG A 64 -4.68 -11.41 -11.04
N PRO A 65 -5.62 -10.54 -10.65
CA PRO A 65 -5.28 -9.33 -9.92
C PRO A 65 -4.89 -9.67 -8.50
N ARG A 66 -3.97 -8.90 -7.93
CA ARG A 66 -3.54 -9.05 -6.55
C ARG A 66 -3.22 -7.71 -5.92
N SER A 67 -3.61 -7.54 -4.66
CA SER A 67 -3.17 -6.41 -3.83
C SER A 67 -2.06 -6.85 -2.90
N TYR A 68 -1.05 -6.02 -2.76
CA TYR A 68 0.07 -6.24 -1.86
C TYR A 68 0.01 -5.28 -0.68
N LYS A 69 0.47 -5.76 0.48
CA LYS A 69 0.58 -4.98 1.68
C LYS A 69 1.94 -4.28 1.71
N PRO A 70 2.02 -2.95 1.50
CA PRO A 70 3.27 -2.25 1.62
C PRO A 70 3.73 -2.25 3.08
N MET A 71 4.94 -2.75 3.32
CA MET A 71 5.57 -2.81 4.63
C MET A 71 6.71 -1.80 4.67
N PRO A 72 6.58 -0.65 5.37
CA PRO A 72 7.67 0.30 5.44
C PRO A 72 8.87 -0.33 6.15
N THR A 73 10.05 -0.20 5.58
CA THR A 73 11.31 -0.65 6.18
C THR A 73 11.95 0.43 7.04
N ILE A 74 11.43 1.65 6.95
CA ILE A 74 11.81 2.80 7.78
C ILE A 74 10.66 3.19 8.69
N TYR A 75 10.97 3.89 9.77
CA TYR A 75 9.94 4.46 10.64
C TYR A 75 9.16 5.56 9.90
N LEU A 76 7.85 5.40 9.88
CA LEU A 76 6.88 6.39 9.45
C LEU A 76 5.95 6.72 10.61
N ALA A 77 5.81 8.00 10.90
CA ALA A 77 4.93 8.46 11.96
C ALA A 77 3.45 8.32 11.60
N ASP A 78 2.63 8.14 12.60
CA ASP A 78 1.17 8.18 12.50
C ASP A 78 0.59 7.25 11.42
N THR A 79 1.13 6.04 11.31
CA THR A 79 0.67 5.07 10.32
C THR A 79 -0.73 4.54 10.66
N ALA A 80 -1.54 4.35 9.61
CA ALA A 80 -2.81 3.64 9.65
C ALA A 80 -2.94 2.73 8.42
N ARG A 81 -3.85 1.75 8.45
CA ARG A 81 -4.08 0.84 7.33
C ARG A 81 -5.56 0.75 6.99
N GLU A 82 -5.87 0.75 5.72
CA GLU A 82 -7.22 0.52 5.23
C GLU A 82 -7.30 -0.92 4.70
N TRP A 83 -8.18 -1.75 5.30
CA TRP A 83 -8.35 -3.16 4.94
C TRP A 83 -7.06 -4.00 4.99
N GLY A 84 -6.03 -3.53 5.70
CA GLY A 84 -4.72 -4.17 5.76
C GLY A 84 -3.83 -3.98 4.53
N TRP A 85 -4.36 -3.45 3.41
CA TRP A 85 -3.65 -3.34 2.13
C TRP A 85 -3.09 -1.95 1.85
N ASN A 86 -3.80 -0.90 2.19
CA ASN A 86 -3.34 0.47 1.98
C ASN A 86 -2.65 0.99 3.23
N LEU A 87 -1.54 1.68 3.06
CA LEU A 87 -0.81 2.32 4.15
C LEU A 87 -1.01 3.82 4.08
N PHE A 88 -1.40 4.42 5.21
CA PHE A 88 -1.50 5.86 5.43
C PHE A 88 -0.40 6.29 6.40
N PHE A 89 0.15 7.47 6.20
CA PHE A 89 1.16 8.07 7.08
C PHE A 89 1.16 9.60 6.93
N SER A 90 1.77 10.30 7.90
CA SER A 90 2.01 11.74 7.84
C SER A 90 3.49 12.03 7.56
N ASP A 91 3.79 13.28 7.21
CA ASP A 91 5.14 13.79 7.07
C ASP A 91 5.83 14.10 8.41
N ASN A 92 5.20 13.77 9.53
CA ASN A 92 5.78 13.97 10.84
C ASN A 92 7.16 13.26 10.94
N GLY A 93 8.20 14.05 11.09
CA GLY A 93 9.59 13.61 11.09
C GLY A 93 10.35 13.83 9.78
N PHE A 94 9.70 14.34 8.69
CA PHE A 94 10.39 14.73 7.45
C PHE A 94 9.74 15.91 6.72
N ASN A 95 8.86 16.66 7.39
CA ASN A 95 8.19 17.84 6.82
C ASN A 95 9.22 18.82 6.22
N GLY A 96 9.02 19.21 4.96
CA GLY A 96 9.90 20.08 4.20
C GLY A 96 11.20 19.45 3.73
N GLN A 97 11.34 18.14 3.78
CA GLN A 97 12.58 17.46 3.44
C GLN A 97 12.40 16.52 2.24
N ASN A 98 13.52 16.24 1.57
CA ASN A 98 13.58 15.10 0.69
C ASN A 98 13.65 13.83 1.52
N LYS A 99 12.75 12.88 1.26
CA LYS A 99 12.68 11.61 1.98
C LYS A 99 12.67 10.44 1.02
N THR A 100 13.56 9.49 1.26
CA THR A 100 13.49 8.18 0.62
C THR A 100 12.58 7.29 1.44
N LEU A 101 11.53 6.81 0.83
CA LEU A 101 10.59 5.85 1.39
C LEU A 101 10.88 4.48 0.81
N GLU A 102 10.98 3.47 1.66
CA GLU A 102 11.20 2.09 1.26
C GLU A 102 10.08 1.21 1.78
N PHE A 103 9.52 0.39 0.90
CA PHE A 103 8.44 -0.53 1.22
C PHE A 103 8.77 -1.92 0.69
N ASP A 104 8.84 -2.88 1.59
CA ASP A 104 8.88 -4.28 1.22
C ASP A 104 7.46 -4.82 1.00
N PHE A 105 7.33 -5.79 0.11
CA PHE A 105 6.14 -6.60 0.00
C PHE A 105 6.53 -8.04 -0.31
N GLN A 106 5.80 -8.94 0.31
CA GLN A 106 6.00 -10.37 0.14
C GLN A 106 4.81 -10.97 -0.59
N ASP A 107 5.09 -11.87 -1.48
CA ASP A 107 4.10 -12.82 -1.96
C ASP A 107 4.07 -14.01 -1.00
N ALA A 108 2.90 -14.32 -0.44
CA ALA A 108 2.68 -15.61 0.18
C ALA A 108 2.70 -16.66 -0.94
N THR A 109 3.50 -17.69 -0.78
CA THR A 109 3.70 -18.76 -1.73
C THR A 109 2.41 -19.23 -2.38
N SER A 110 2.28 -19.01 -3.65
CA SER A 110 1.41 -19.80 -4.50
C SER A 110 2.18 -21.04 -4.92
N LYS A 111 1.55 -22.23 -4.89
CA LYS A 111 2.10 -23.44 -5.51
C LYS A 111 2.26 -23.27 -7.02
N ASP A 112 1.70 -22.19 -7.57
CA ASP A 112 1.69 -21.89 -8.98
C ASP A 112 2.94 -21.11 -9.36
N LYS A 113 3.53 -21.49 -10.48
CA LYS A 113 4.73 -20.85 -11.00
C LYS A 113 4.41 -19.47 -11.57
N LEU A 114 5.00 -18.43 -11.02
CA LEU A 114 4.90 -17.08 -11.57
C LEU A 114 5.63 -16.99 -12.91
N ILE A 115 4.88 -16.64 -13.98
CA ILE A 115 5.41 -16.43 -15.33
C ILE A 115 5.81 -14.97 -15.52
N SER A 116 4.91 -14.05 -15.16
CA SER A 116 5.17 -12.62 -15.20
C SER A 116 4.32 -11.88 -14.17
N CYS A 117 4.82 -10.75 -13.70
CA CYS A 117 4.12 -9.87 -12.77
C CYS A 117 4.29 -8.42 -13.24
N LYS A 118 3.19 -7.79 -13.59
CA LYS A 118 3.15 -6.35 -13.82
C LYS A 118 2.65 -5.69 -12.54
N LEU A 119 3.53 -4.95 -11.90
CA LEU A 119 3.29 -4.28 -10.64
C LEU A 119 2.90 -2.83 -10.88
N TRP A 120 1.88 -2.34 -10.17
CA TRP A 120 1.53 -0.93 -10.05
C TRP A 120 1.67 -0.49 -8.61
N TYR A 121 2.14 0.72 -8.43
CA TYR A 121 2.12 1.41 -7.15
C TYR A 121 1.65 2.84 -7.35
N GLU A 122 0.94 3.33 -6.36
CA GLU A 122 0.36 4.65 -6.35
C GLU A 122 0.64 5.31 -5.02
N ILE A 123 1.12 6.55 -5.07
CA ILE A 123 1.20 7.44 -3.92
C ILE A 123 0.20 8.56 -4.11
N ARG A 124 -0.59 8.80 -3.08
CA ARG A 124 -1.53 9.92 -2.99
C ARG A 124 -1.09 10.86 -1.91
N THR A 125 -1.09 12.16 -2.21
CA THR A 125 -1.24 13.19 -1.19
C THR A 125 -2.71 13.34 -0.93
N ILE A 126 -3.12 13.22 0.32
CA ILE A 126 -4.53 13.20 0.72
C ILE A 126 -4.84 14.35 1.68
N SER A 127 -6.10 14.75 1.74
CA SER A 127 -6.54 15.75 2.73
C SER A 127 -6.48 15.20 4.16
N LYS A 128 -6.33 16.10 5.14
CA LYS A 128 -6.39 15.75 6.57
C LYS A 128 -7.68 15.00 6.92
N SER A 129 -8.79 15.41 6.36
CA SER A 129 -10.08 14.72 6.57
C SER A 129 -10.07 13.28 6.10
N TYR A 130 -9.43 12.99 4.95
CA TYR A 130 -9.32 11.61 4.46
C TYR A 130 -8.44 10.77 5.41
N TYR A 131 -7.32 11.33 5.83
CA TYR A 131 -6.42 10.65 6.77
C TYR A 131 -7.12 10.34 8.10
N GLN A 132 -7.78 11.34 8.71
CA GLN A 132 -8.50 11.18 9.98
C GLN A 132 -9.61 10.13 9.88
N TYR A 133 -10.39 10.16 8.82
CA TYR A 133 -11.42 9.16 8.56
C TYR A 133 -10.83 7.75 8.49
N SER A 134 -9.78 7.56 7.68
CA SER A 134 -9.16 6.25 7.50
C SER A 134 -8.57 5.70 8.79
N LYS A 135 -7.92 6.56 9.59
CA LYS A 135 -7.33 6.21 10.89
C LYS A 135 -8.42 5.79 11.90
N THR A 136 -9.48 6.58 12.00
CA THR A 136 -10.56 6.28 12.95
C THR A 136 -11.41 5.10 12.51
N LEU A 137 -11.62 4.91 11.21
CA LEU A 137 -12.32 3.75 10.68
C LEU A 137 -11.56 2.45 10.94
N GLU A 138 -10.24 2.46 10.82
CA GLU A 138 -9.42 1.30 11.17
C GLU A 138 -9.52 0.98 12.65
N LEU A 139 -9.41 1.99 13.52
CA LEU A 139 -9.57 1.81 14.95
C LEU A 139 -10.96 1.23 15.30
N TYR A 140 -12.01 1.76 14.70
CA TYR A 140 -13.38 1.25 14.86
C TYR A 140 -13.50 -0.23 14.48
N ARG A 141 -12.87 -0.65 13.38
CA ARG A 141 -12.87 -2.06 12.94
C ARG A 141 -12.10 -2.97 13.90
N GLN A 142 -10.98 -2.50 14.42
CA GLN A 142 -10.19 -3.26 15.39
C GLN A 142 -10.94 -3.44 16.71
N THR A 143 -11.61 -2.40 17.20
CA THR A 143 -12.37 -2.44 18.44
C THR A 143 -13.64 -3.27 18.34
N ASN A 144 -14.36 -3.21 17.22
CA ASN A 144 -15.58 -4.03 17.02
C ASN A 144 -15.29 -5.53 16.87
N ASN A 145 -14.09 -5.91 16.41
CA ASN A 145 -13.70 -7.31 16.33
C ASN A 145 -13.22 -7.87 17.68
N ALA A 146 -12.88 -7.01 18.61
CA ALA A 146 -12.52 -7.39 19.98
C ALA A 146 -13.77 -7.21 20.88
N ASN A 147 -14.47 -8.26 21.19
CA ASN A 147 -15.73 -8.30 21.98
C ASN A 147 -15.72 -7.60 23.37
N SER A 148 -14.75 -6.75 23.66
CA SER A 148 -14.50 -6.16 24.98
C SER A 148 -14.15 -4.68 25.00
N SER A 149 -14.19 -3.96 23.88
CA SER A 149 -13.81 -2.55 23.83
C SER A 149 -14.98 -1.62 23.56
N GLU A 150 -14.95 -0.42 24.12
CA GLU A 150 -15.94 0.62 23.84
C GLU A 150 -15.92 0.97 22.32
N PRO A 151 -17.09 1.24 21.71
CA PRO A 151 -17.16 1.64 20.32
C PRO A 151 -16.34 2.91 20.07
N SER A 152 -15.39 2.85 19.16
CA SER A 152 -14.63 4.04 18.77
C SER A 152 -15.43 4.88 17.78
N TYR A 153 -15.30 6.19 17.88
CA TYR A 153 -15.93 7.12 16.95
C TYR A 153 -15.20 7.14 15.61
N VAL A 154 -15.95 7.10 14.50
CA VAL A 154 -15.41 7.30 13.16
C VAL A 154 -15.57 8.77 12.77
N TYR A 155 -14.46 9.40 12.39
CA TYR A 155 -14.46 10.81 11.97
C TYR A 155 -15.38 11.03 10.78
N SER A 156 -16.14 12.14 10.80
CA SER A 156 -16.98 12.61 9.70
C SER A 156 -16.84 14.13 9.58
N ASN A 157 -16.77 14.64 8.36
CA ASN A 157 -16.87 16.07 8.08
C ASN A 157 -18.18 16.45 7.35
N ILE A 158 -19.15 15.55 7.35
CA ILE A 158 -20.49 15.78 6.80
C ILE A 158 -21.40 16.22 7.95
N ALA A 159 -21.97 17.43 7.83
CA ALA A 159 -22.95 17.92 8.80
C ALA A 159 -24.21 17.04 8.76
N ASN A 160 -24.64 16.57 9.93
CA ASN A 160 -25.82 15.70 10.09
C ASN A 160 -25.80 14.41 9.26
N GLY A 161 -24.59 13.87 8.97
CA GLY A 161 -24.40 12.66 8.19
C GLY A 161 -23.13 11.89 8.56
N TYR A 162 -22.93 10.76 7.89
CA TYR A 162 -21.75 9.92 8.05
C TYR A 162 -20.92 9.95 6.77
N GLY A 163 -19.59 9.92 6.94
CA GLY A 163 -18.64 9.85 5.85
C GLY A 163 -17.77 11.08 5.73
N ILE A 164 -17.09 11.21 4.59
CA ILE A 164 -16.20 12.34 4.34
C ILE A 164 -16.40 12.93 2.95
N PHE A 165 -16.24 14.24 2.86
CA PHE A 165 -15.87 14.92 1.64
C PHE A 165 -14.35 15.18 1.68
N ALA A 166 -13.62 14.60 0.73
CA ALA A 166 -12.16 14.58 0.76
C ALA A 166 -11.58 14.74 -0.64
N SER A 167 -10.34 15.23 -0.70
CA SER A 167 -9.59 15.39 -1.93
C SER A 167 -8.25 14.66 -1.85
N TYR A 168 -7.70 14.31 -3.01
CA TYR A 168 -6.36 13.76 -3.13
C TYR A 168 -5.73 14.15 -4.48
N ASN A 169 -4.40 14.07 -4.52
CA ASN A 169 -3.63 14.07 -5.76
C ASN A 169 -2.87 12.75 -5.83
N ALA A 170 -2.90 12.07 -6.97
CA ALA A 170 -2.32 10.76 -7.14
C ALA A 170 -1.21 10.76 -8.20
N GLN A 171 -0.17 10.01 -7.92
CA GLN A 171 0.85 9.63 -8.90
C GLN A 171 1.00 8.11 -8.88
N SER A 172 0.87 7.50 -10.06
CA SER A 172 1.00 6.05 -10.23
C SER A 172 2.08 5.71 -11.26
N LYS A 173 2.73 4.59 -11.03
CA LYS A 173 3.73 4.01 -11.93
C LYS A 173 3.53 2.51 -12.01
N SER A 174 4.01 1.93 -13.10
CA SER A 174 4.01 0.47 -13.26
C SER A 174 5.37 -0.03 -13.75
N THR A 175 5.68 -1.26 -13.39
CA THR A 175 6.88 -1.96 -13.84
C THR A 175 6.60 -3.46 -13.98
N VAL A 176 7.34 -4.12 -14.83
CA VAL A 176 7.34 -5.58 -14.93
C VAL A 176 8.49 -6.10 -14.10
N ILE A 177 8.23 -6.99 -13.14
CA ILE A 177 9.22 -7.55 -12.21
C ILE A 177 9.56 -9.02 -12.50
N LYS A 178 8.90 -9.62 -13.49
CA LYS A 178 9.25 -10.92 -14.06
C LYS A 178 8.60 -11.07 -15.42
#